data_84be12f192aa277e1d157f0a44ed2da4
#
_entry.id   84be12f192aa277e1d157f0a44ed2da4
#
_cell.length_a   1.000
_cell.length_b   1.000
_cell.length_c   1.000
_cell.angle_alpha   90.00
_cell.angle_beta   90.00
_cell.angle_gamma   90.00
#
_symmetry.space_group_name_H-M   'P 1'
#
loop_
_entity.id
_entity.type
_entity.pdbx_description
1 polymer ?
#
loop_
_entity_poly.entity_id
_entity_poly.type
_entity_poly.pdbx_seq_one_letter_code
_entity_poly.pdbx_strand_id
1 'polypeptide(L)'
;MVTGESYGGWYRSMRDRLTKAGCDSPAFDALCLLEDIAGLPKGGLPLWKERPLPPETAARLEAAVAQREKRRPLQYILGRWPFLDLTLEVGEGVLIPRPDTELLCESAADWLKGRLQPRVLDLCAGSGCVGLGIARLCPGARVTAVELSQEALPYLRRNAARYPQYALTVKAGDALDPGAAEGLFDAVVSNPPYIPAEELEGLMPEVRREPRMALDGGDGLRFYREIARIWVPRLQPGGFCAVEVGVGQAAAVAALFRAAGLDAITVRRDLGGIERVVAGFRPA
;
A
#
# COMPACT_ATOMS: atom_id res chain seq x y z
N MET A 1 3.26 -18.78 -32.98
CA MET A 1 1.90 -18.95 -32.40
C MET A 1 1.86 -20.33 -31.75
N VAL A 2 1.84 -20.38 -30.43
CA VAL A 2 1.74 -21.65 -29.67
C VAL A 2 0.27 -22.00 -29.61
N THR A 3 -0.22 -22.72 -30.61
CA THR A 3 -1.60 -23.23 -30.69
C THR A 3 -1.70 -24.52 -29.90
N GLY A 4 -2.54 -24.54 -28.88
CA GLY A 4 -2.93 -25.79 -28.19
C GLY A 4 -2.19 -26.09 -26.88
N GLU A 5 -1.46 -25.13 -26.30
CA GLU A 5 -0.86 -25.37 -24.98
C GLU A 5 -1.89 -25.37 -23.85
N SER A 6 -1.69 -26.30 -22.93
CA SER A 6 -2.48 -26.43 -21.72
C SER A 6 -2.11 -25.33 -20.67
N TYR A 7 -2.95 -25.15 -19.62
CA TYR A 7 -2.65 -24.30 -18.48
C TYR A 7 -1.27 -24.58 -17.89
N GLY A 8 -0.89 -25.87 -17.78
CA GLY A 8 0.43 -26.26 -17.28
C GLY A 8 1.57 -25.91 -18.22
N GLY A 9 1.35 -25.98 -19.54
CA GLY A 9 2.29 -25.54 -20.57
C GLY A 9 2.55 -24.04 -20.46
N TRP A 10 1.49 -23.25 -20.41
CA TRP A 10 1.56 -21.80 -20.23
C TRP A 10 2.24 -21.40 -18.92
N TYR A 11 1.89 -22.04 -17.80
CA TYR A 11 2.55 -21.79 -16.52
C TYR A 11 4.06 -21.94 -16.61
N ARG A 12 4.54 -23.08 -17.18
CA ARG A 12 5.98 -23.35 -17.32
C ARG A 12 6.65 -22.33 -18.23
N SER A 13 6.05 -22.06 -19.39
CA SER A 13 6.57 -21.07 -20.35
C SER A 13 6.69 -19.69 -19.72
N MET A 14 5.62 -19.21 -19.08
CA MET A 14 5.62 -17.90 -18.41
C MET A 14 6.67 -17.83 -17.30
N ARG A 15 6.71 -18.81 -16.40
CA ARG A 15 7.70 -18.87 -15.32
C ARG A 15 9.13 -18.78 -15.87
N ASP A 16 9.44 -19.57 -16.91
CA ASP A 16 10.78 -19.62 -17.46
C ASP A 16 11.17 -18.31 -18.18
N ARG A 17 10.21 -17.67 -18.85
CA ARG A 17 10.39 -16.35 -19.47
C ARG A 17 10.64 -15.28 -18.42
N LEU A 18 9.82 -15.23 -17.38
CA LEU A 18 9.95 -14.26 -16.29
C LEU A 18 11.23 -14.47 -15.47
N THR A 19 11.67 -15.73 -15.32
CA THR A 19 12.98 -16.04 -14.73
C THR A 19 14.12 -15.45 -15.57
N LYS A 20 14.08 -15.63 -16.90
CA LYS A 20 15.09 -15.04 -17.82
C LYS A 20 15.05 -13.51 -17.81
N ALA A 21 13.89 -12.91 -17.61
CA ALA A 21 13.74 -11.46 -17.48
C ALA A 21 14.20 -10.92 -16.11
N GLY A 22 14.63 -11.79 -15.19
CA GLY A 22 15.11 -11.41 -13.86
C GLY A 22 14.01 -10.99 -12.88
N CYS A 23 12.75 -11.42 -13.09
CA CYS A 23 11.69 -11.18 -12.12
C CYS A 23 11.93 -11.97 -10.84
N ASP A 24 11.67 -11.38 -9.67
CA ASP A 24 12.04 -12.00 -8.38
C ASP A 24 11.18 -13.20 -8.02
N SER A 25 9.91 -13.18 -8.41
CA SER A 25 8.94 -14.23 -8.06
C SER A 25 8.22 -14.78 -9.30
N PRO A 26 8.97 -15.36 -10.29
CA PRO A 26 8.40 -15.71 -11.60
C PRO A 26 7.30 -16.78 -11.52
N ALA A 27 7.40 -17.70 -10.57
CA ALA A 27 6.38 -18.72 -10.34
C ALA A 27 5.07 -18.12 -9.79
N PHE A 28 5.17 -17.20 -8.85
CA PHE A 28 4.03 -16.48 -8.30
C PHE A 28 3.38 -15.58 -9.36
N ASP A 29 4.17 -14.82 -10.09
CA ASP A 29 3.68 -13.94 -11.17
C ASP A 29 2.91 -14.75 -12.22
N ALA A 30 3.45 -15.89 -12.65
CA ALA A 30 2.79 -16.78 -13.61
C ALA A 30 1.45 -17.32 -13.09
N LEU A 31 1.36 -17.69 -11.81
CA LEU A 31 0.10 -18.12 -11.18
C LEU A 31 -0.91 -17.00 -11.13
N CYS A 32 -0.53 -15.81 -10.67
CA CYS A 32 -1.42 -14.65 -10.61
C CYS A 32 -1.98 -14.28 -11.99
N LEU A 33 -1.15 -14.32 -13.03
CA LEU A 33 -1.60 -14.08 -14.41
C LEU A 33 -2.62 -15.12 -14.87
N LEU A 34 -2.41 -16.41 -14.56
CA LEU A 34 -3.39 -17.46 -14.89
C LEU A 34 -4.68 -17.31 -14.09
N GLU A 35 -4.59 -17.01 -12.81
CA GLU A 35 -5.75 -16.82 -11.94
C GLU A 35 -6.60 -15.63 -12.40
N ASP A 36 -5.96 -14.50 -12.70
CA ASP A 36 -6.67 -13.27 -13.06
C ASP A 36 -7.19 -13.25 -14.50
N ILE A 37 -6.34 -13.64 -15.46
CA ILE A 37 -6.64 -13.50 -16.89
C ILE A 37 -7.33 -14.74 -17.44
N ALA A 38 -6.94 -15.93 -16.99
CA ALA A 38 -7.45 -17.21 -17.49
C ALA A 38 -8.50 -17.85 -16.58
N GLY A 39 -8.86 -17.20 -15.47
CA GLY A 39 -9.87 -17.70 -14.55
C GLY A 39 -9.49 -19.00 -13.84
N LEU A 40 -8.18 -19.26 -13.69
CA LEU A 40 -7.72 -20.42 -12.92
C LEU A 40 -8.13 -20.23 -11.44
N PRO A 41 -8.84 -21.18 -10.84
CA PRO A 41 -9.11 -21.13 -9.40
C PRO A 41 -7.81 -21.12 -8.59
N LYS A 42 -7.79 -20.39 -7.46
CA LYS A 42 -6.64 -20.40 -6.55
C LYS A 42 -6.26 -21.82 -6.16
N GLY A 43 -4.97 -22.16 -6.33
CA GLY A 43 -4.47 -23.52 -6.10
C GLY A 43 -4.96 -24.58 -7.12
N GLY A 44 -5.70 -24.19 -8.15
CA GLY A 44 -6.32 -25.09 -9.12
C GLY A 44 -5.38 -25.66 -10.19
N LEU A 45 -4.15 -25.15 -10.30
CA LEU A 45 -3.22 -25.57 -11.34
C LEU A 45 -2.99 -27.09 -11.42
N PRO A 46 -2.85 -27.86 -10.32
CA PRO A 46 -2.69 -29.32 -10.41
C PRO A 46 -3.84 -30.04 -11.10
N LEU A 47 -5.07 -29.53 -10.92
CA LEU A 47 -6.29 -30.12 -11.53
C LEU A 47 -6.53 -29.64 -12.96
N TRP A 48 -5.99 -28.45 -13.31
CA TRP A 48 -6.24 -27.83 -14.63
C TRP A 48 -5.07 -27.93 -15.60
N LYS A 49 -3.92 -28.42 -15.15
CA LYS A 49 -2.66 -28.40 -15.92
C LYS A 49 -2.74 -28.95 -17.32
N GLU A 50 -3.59 -30.00 -17.54
CA GLU A 50 -3.75 -30.66 -18.85
C GLU A 50 -4.90 -30.03 -19.68
N ARG A 51 -5.70 -29.12 -19.12
CA ARG A 51 -6.78 -28.50 -19.86
C ARG A 51 -6.21 -27.53 -20.90
N PRO A 52 -6.77 -27.49 -22.11
CA PRO A 52 -6.34 -26.56 -23.15
C PRO A 52 -6.75 -25.12 -22.75
N LEU A 53 -5.89 -24.17 -23.06
CA LEU A 53 -6.18 -22.74 -22.86
C LEU A 53 -6.89 -22.19 -24.11
N PRO A 54 -8.02 -21.45 -24.00
CA PRO A 54 -8.66 -20.82 -25.13
C PRO A 54 -7.71 -19.83 -25.84
N PRO A 55 -7.71 -19.79 -27.20
CA PRO A 55 -6.78 -18.95 -27.96
C PRO A 55 -6.85 -17.46 -27.62
N GLU A 56 -8.04 -16.91 -27.36
CA GLU A 56 -8.23 -15.52 -26.93
C GLU A 56 -7.62 -15.23 -25.56
N THR A 57 -7.72 -16.20 -24.63
CA THR A 57 -7.11 -16.12 -23.31
C THR A 57 -5.59 -16.20 -23.41
N ALA A 58 -5.08 -17.09 -24.29
CA ALA A 58 -3.66 -17.19 -24.59
C ALA A 58 -3.08 -15.86 -25.12
N ALA A 59 -3.79 -15.19 -26.02
CA ALA A 59 -3.37 -13.89 -26.53
C ALA A 59 -3.31 -12.80 -25.43
N ARG A 60 -4.27 -12.80 -24.51
CA ARG A 60 -4.27 -11.88 -23.35
C ARG A 60 -3.12 -12.17 -22.39
N LEU A 61 -2.86 -13.45 -22.10
CA LEU A 61 -1.72 -13.86 -21.29
C LEU A 61 -0.39 -13.45 -21.94
N GLU A 62 -0.25 -13.68 -23.25
CA GLU A 62 0.96 -13.28 -23.98
C GLU A 62 1.22 -11.77 -23.85
N ALA A 63 0.19 -10.95 -24.03
CA ALA A 63 0.30 -9.50 -23.87
C ALA A 63 0.69 -9.09 -22.43
N ALA A 64 0.18 -9.79 -21.42
CA ALA A 64 0.50 -9.53 -20.02
C ALA A 64 1.94 -9.96 -19.68
N VAL A 65 2.36 -11.15 -20.13
CA VAL A 65 3.73 -11.64 -19.92
C VAL A 65 4.75 -10.72 -20.60
N ALA A 66 4.48 -10.30 -21.84
CA ALA A 66 5.37 -9.37 -22.55
C ALA A 66 5.55 -8.01 -21.82
N GLN A 67 4.54 -7.57 -21.08
CA GLN A 67 4.67 -6.39 -20.21
C GLN A 67 5.49 -6.72 -18.97
N ARG A 68 5.27 -7.89 -18.35
CA ARG A 68 5.99 -8.30 -17.15
C ARG A 68 7.48 -8.57 -17.43
N GLU A 69 7.82 -9.13 -18.57
CA GLU A 69 9.21 -9.27 -19.05
C GLU A 69 9.95 -7.93 -19.14
N LYS A 70 9.24 -6.85 -19.43
CA LYS A 70 9.76 -5.47 -19.40
C LYS A 70 9.81 -4.88 -17.98
N ARG A 71 9.69 -5.71 -16.96
CA ARG A 71 9.73 -5.34 -15.55
C ARG A 71 8.62 -4.35 -15.16
N ARG A 72 7.45 -4.37 -15.86
CA ARG A 72 6.25 -3.68 -15.39
C ARG A 72 5.72 -4.40 -14.14
N PRO A 73 5.38 -3.70 -13.06
CA PRO A 73 4.82 -4.33 -11.86
C PRO A 73 3.63 -5.23 -12.21
N LEU A 74 3.60 -6.43 -11.64
CA LEU A 74 2.48 -7.36 -11.82
C LEU A 74 1.14 -6.70 -11.49
N GLN A 75 1.09 -5.96 -10.39
CA GLN A 75 -0.08 -5.27 -9.89
C GLN A 75 -0.65 -4.27 -10.90
N TYR A 76 0.22 -3.56 -11.62
CA TYR A 76 -0.19 -2.63 -12.68
C TYR A 76 -0.72 -3.36 -13.93
N ILE A 77 -0.23 -4.56 -14.19
CA ILE A 77 -0.73 -5.40 -15.29
C ILE A 77 -2.14 -5.92 -14.95
N LEU A 78 -2.35 -6.33 -13.69
CA LEU A 78 -3.63 -6.84 -13.20
C LEU A 78 -4.65 -5.72 -12.94
N GLY A 79 -4.20 -4.48 -12.69
CA GLY A 79 -5.04 -3.32 -12.41
C GLY A 79 -5.68 -3.32 -11.01
N ARG A 80 -5.41 -4.33 -10.20
CA ARG A 80 -5.94 -4.49 -8.84
C ARG A 80 -5.00 -5.29 -7.96
N TRP A 81 -5.05 -5.05 -6.64
CA TRP A 81 -4.25 -5.79 -5.68
C TRP A 81 -4.97 -5.99 -4.35
N PRO A 82 -4.81 -7.17 -3.71
CA PRO A 82 -5.36 -7.39 -2.37
C PRO A 82 -4.60 -6.60 -1.30
N PHE A 83 -5.34 -6.14 -0.30
CA PHE A 83 -4.81 -5.53 0.92
C PHE A 83 -5.77 -5.85 2.06
N LEU A 84 -5.32 -6.54 3.11
CA LEU A 84 -6.21 -7.23 4.04
C LEU A 84 -7.19 -8.15 3.28
N ASP A 85 -8.49 -8.02 3.53
CA ASP A 85 -9.55 -8.70 2.76
C ASP A 85 -10.20 -7.78 1.69
N LEU A 86 -9.60 -6.61 1.42
CA LEU A 86 -10.04 -5.68 0.40
C LEU A 86 -9.34 -5.97 -0.94
N THR A 87 -10.00 -5.61 -2.03
CA THR A 87 -9.38 -5.58 -3.37
C THR A 87 -9.35 -4.14 -3.85
N LEU A 88 -8.18 -3.56 -3.98
CA LEU A 88 -7.98 -2.18 -4.37
C LEU A 88 -7.58 -2.05 -5.84
N GLU A 89 -8.12 -1.06 -6.53
CA GLU A 89 -7.63 -0.67 -7.85
C GLU A 89 -6.27 0.00 -7.72
N VAL A 90 -5.34 -0.41 -8.57
CA VAL A 90 -3.99 0.14 -8.66
C VAL A 90 -3.55 0.22 -10.11
N GLY A 91 -2.60 1.08 -10.40
CA GLY A 91 -2.04 1.26 -11.74
C GLY A 91 -0.95 2.32 -11.71
N GLU A 92 -0.46 2.71 -12.89
CA GLU A 92 0.53 3.77 -12.99
C GLU A 92 0.04 5.05 -12.32
N GLY A 93 0.91 5.69 -11.55
CA GLY A 93 0.59 6.91 -10.80
C GLY A 93 0.17 6.71 -9.34
N VAL A 94 0.05 5.47 -8.85
CA VAL A 94 -0.24 5.20 -7.43
C VAL A 94 0.70 4.13 -6.86
N LEU A 95 1.13 4.31 -5.60
CA LEU A 95 1.94 3.31 -4.89
C LEU A 95 1.14 2.02 -4.72
N ILE A 96 1.78 0.89 -5.01
CA ILE A 96 1.20 -0.44 -4.81
C ILE A 96 1.14 -0.74 -3.31
N PRO A 97 -0.02 -1.10 -2.75
CA PRO A 97 -0.13 -1.48 -1.34
C PRO A 97 0.83 -2.61 -0.96
N ARG A 98 1.54 -2.45 0.15
CA ARG A 98 2.50 -3.43 0.67
C ARG A 98 1.86 -4.22 1.82
N PRO A 99 2.16 -5.52 1.96
CA PRO A 99 1.69 -6.31 3.10
C PRO A 99 2.13 -5.73 4.44
N ASP A 100 3.35 -5.17 4.52
CA ASP A 100 3.89 -4.58 5.75
C ASP A 100 3.05 -3.40 6.25
N THR A 101 2.37 -2.67 5.34
CA THR A 101 1.47 -1.56 5.66
C THR A 101 0.20 -2.02 6.40
N GLU A 102 -0.17 -3.31 6.32
CA GLU A 102 -1.29 -3.86 7.08
C GLU A 102 -1.05 -3.71 8.59
N LEU A 103 0.22 -3.82 9.04
CA LEU A 103 0.60 -3.63 10.44
C LEU A 103 0.28 -2.23 10.97
N LEU A 104 0.36 -1.20 10.10
CA LEU A 104 -0.06 0.17 10.46
C LEU A 104 -1.57 0.23 10.69
N CYS A 105 -2.35 -0.39 9.82
CA CYS A 105 -3.82 -0.46 9.98
C CYS A 105 -4.21 -1.19 11.25
N GLU A 106 -3.59 -2.34 11.53
CA GLU A 106 -3.82 -3.12 12.76
C GLU A 106 -3.45 -2.31 14.00
N SER A 107 -2.31 -1.60 13.98
CA SER A 107 -1.87 -0.78 15.11
C SER A 107 -2.87 0.33 15.45
N ALA A 108 -3.41 0.98 14.43
CA ALA A 108 -4.42 2.00 14.61
C ALA A 108 -5.76 1.40 15.08
N ALA A 109 -6.18 0.28 14.48
CA ALA A 109 -7.44 -0.38 14.83
C ALA A 109 -7.44 -0.91 16.27
N ASP A 110 -6.32 -1.50 16.72
CA ASP A 110 -6.16 -1.97 18.11
C ASP A 110 -6.40 -0.84 19.12
N TRP A 111 -5.86 0.35 18.83
CA TRP A 111 -6.02 1.52 19.69
C TRP A 111 -7.43 2.15 19.59
N LEU A 112 -8.04 2.14 18.39
CA LEU A 112 -9.37 2.69 18.15
C LEU A 112 -10.49 1.81 18.71
N LYS A 113 -10.20 0.59 19.12
CA LYS A 113 -11.18 -0.40 19.61
C LYS A 113 -12.02 0.16 20.74
N GLY A 114 -13.34 0.10 20.60
CA GLY A 114 -14.31 0.59 21.59
C GLY A 114 -14.57 2.09 21.55
N ARG A 115 -13.91 2.86 20.70
CA ARG A 115 -14.21 4.29 20.51
C ARG A 115 -15.41 4.47 19.59
N LEU A 116 -16.26 5.42 19.91
CA LEU A 116 -17.45 5.74 19.11
C LEU A 116 -17.10 6.73 18.02
N GLN A 117 -17.25 6.32 16.75
CA GLN A 117 -17.04 7.14 15.56
C GLN A 117 -15.72 7.95 15.59
N PRO A 118 -14.56 7.32 15.84
CA PRO A 118 -13.30 8.04 15.96
C PRO A 118 -12.96 8.73 14.63
N ARG A 119 -12.42 9.93 14.74
CA ARG A 119 -11.94 10.72 13.59
C ARG A 119 -10.50 10.35 13.31
N VAL A 120 -10.25 9.80 12.14
CA VAL A 120 -8.92 9.36 11.69
C VAL A 120 -8.48 10.21 10.51
N LEU A 121 -7.24 10.67 10.55
CA LEU A 121 -6.58 11.34 9.42
C LEU A 121 -5.53 10.40 8.83
N ASP A 122 -5.70 10.04 7.57
CA ASP A 122 -4.75 9.27 6.76
C ASP A 122 -4.02 10.22 5.81
N LEU A 123 -2.72 10.40 6.03
CA LEU A 123 -1.87 11.31 5.26
C LEU A 123 -1.04 10.52 4.24
N CYS A 124 -0.84 11.09 3.04
CA CYS A 124 -0.19 10.43 1.92
C CYS A 124 -0.96 9.16 1.52
N ALA A 125 -2.27 9.28 1.36
CA ALA A 125 -3.20 8.15 1.31
C ALA A 125 -3.03 7.22 0.09
N GLY A 126 -2.42 7.68 -1.02
CA GLY A 126 -2.15 6.86 -2.20
C GLY A 126 -3.40 6.21 -2.77
N SER A 127 -3.45 4.89 -2.75
CA SER A 127 -4.62 4.10 -3.17
C SER A 127 -5.77 4.12 -2.14
N GLY A 128 -5.55 4.64 -0.93
CA GLY A 128 -6.46 4.60 0.19
C GLY A 128 -6.37 3.32 1.03
N CYS A 129 -5.31 2.53 0.84
CA CYS A 129 -5.17 1.24 1.52
C CYS A 129 -5.18 1.37 3.05
N VAL A 130 -4.48 2.37 3.62
CA VAL A 130 -4.44 2.60 5.06
C VAL A 130 -5.81 3.04 5.58
N GLY A 131 -6.39 4.08 5.00
CA GLY A 131 -7.69 4.60 5.43
C GLY A 131 -8.82 3.59 5.34
N LEU A 132 -8.90 2.85 4.22
CA LEU A 132 -9.89 1.78 4.02
C LEU A 132 -9.62 0.59 4.94
N GLY A 133 -8.35 0.22 5.12
CA GLY A 133 -7.95 -0.86 6.04
C GLY A 133 -8.38 -0.57 7.47
N ILE A 134 -8.14 0.66 7.96
CA ILE A 134 -8.59 1.09 9.29
C ILE A 134 -10.13 1.08 9.38
N ALA A 135 -10.83 1.64 8.40
CA ALA A 135 -12.29 1.65 8.39
C ALA A 135 -12.88 0.23 8.34
N ARG A 136 -12.19 -0.71 7.70
CA ARG A 136 -12.55 -2.14 7.67
C ARG A 136 -12.37 -2.80 9.04
N LEU A 137 -11.24 -2.53 9.71
CA LEU A 137 -10.90 -3.13 11.01
C LEU A 137 -11.64 -2.45 12.18
N CYS A 138 -11.98 -1.18 12.03
CA CYS A 138 -12.70 -0.38 13.03
C CYS A 138 -13.99 0.20 12.40
N PRO A 139 -15.07 -0.60 12.30
CA PRO A 139 -16.33 -0.12 11.77
C PRO A 139 -16.86 1.07 12.58
N GLY A 140 -17.23 2.14 11.87
CA GLY A 140 -17.66 3.40 12.49
C GLY A 140 -16.57 4.47 12.54
N ALA A 141 -15.30 4.16 12.26
CA ALA A 141 -14.27 5.17 12.09
C ALA A 141 -14.62 6.13 10.93
N ARG A 142 -14.44 7.42 11.15
CA ARG A 142 -14.60 8.47 10.15
C ARG A 142 -13.23 8.87 9.64
N VAL A 143 -12.86 8.36 8.47
CA VAL A 143 -11.53 8.57 7.91
C VAL A 143 -11.52 9.73 6.94
N THR A 144 -10.58 10.66 7.11
CA THR A 144 -10.22 11.67 6.12
C THR A 144 -8.89 11.27 5.50
N ALA A 145 -8.90 10.94 4.22
CA ALA A 145 -7.73 10.54 3.44
C ALA A 145 -7.23 11.72 2.60
N VAL A 146 -6.00 12.18 2.88
CA VAL A 146 -5.37 13.32 2.21
C VAL A 146 -4.32 12.80 1.22
N GLU A 147 -4.47 13.21 -0.05
CA GLU A 147 -3.55 12.82 -1.14
C GLU A 147 -3.23 14.04 -2.01
N LEU A 148 -1.94 14.21 -2.32
CA LEU A 148 -1.43 15.32 -3.15
C LEU A 148 -1.43 14.96 -4.63
N SER A 149 -1.11 13.70 -4.98
CA SER A 149 -0.90 13.25 -6.36
C SER A 149 -2.21 13.27 -7.15
N GLN A 150 -2.24 14.08 -8.22
CA GLN A 150 -3.37 14.10 -9.15
C GLN A 150 -3.53 12.77 -9.89
N GLU A 151 -2.48 11.96 -9.99
CA GLU A 151 -2.50 10.63 -10.62
C GLU A 151 -3.03 9.55 -9.65
N ALA A 152 -2.74 9.67 -8.34
CA ALA A 152 -3.22 8.74 -7.31
C ALA A 152 -4.68 9.02 -6.91
N LEU A 153 -5.12 10.28 -6.89
CA LEU A 153 -6.48 10.69 -6.50
C LEU A 153 -7.60 9.92 -7.22
N PRO A 154 -7.55 9.64 -8.53
CA PRO A 154 -8.56 8.82 -9.20
C PRO A 154 -8.67 7.40 -8.61
N TYR A 155 -7.54 6.76 -8.26
CA TYR A 155 -7.55 5.43 -7.62
C TYR A 155 -8.17 5.52 -6.23
N LEU A 156 -7.73 6.48 -5.41
CA LEU A 156 -8.29 6.71 -4.08
C LEU A 156 -9.81 6.88 -4.12
N ARG A 157 -10.32 7.70 -5.05
CA ARG A 157 -11.76 7.94 -5.20
C ARG A 157 -12.52 6.69 -5.63
N ARG A 158 -12.00 5.91 -6.59
CA ARG A 158 -12.63 4.66 -7.04
C ARG A 158 -12.61 3.61 -5.94
N ASN A 159 -11.50 3.48 -5.22
CA ASN A 159 -11.40 2.58 -4.08
C ASN A 159 -12.37 2.97 -2.96
N ALA A 160 -12.46 4.25 -2.61
CA ALA A 160 -13.46 4.73 -1.65
C ALA A 160 -14.90 4.45 -2.11
N ALA A 161 -15.22 4.71 -3.38
CA ALA A 161 -16.55 4.44 -3.94
C ALA A 161 -16.89 2.94 -4.01
N ARG A 162 -15.88 2.06 -4.11
CA ARG A 162 -16.06 0.61 -4.10
C ARG A 162 -16.52 0.06 -2.74
N TYR A 163 -16.22 0.78 -1.66
CA TYR A 163 -16.53 0.39 -0.29
C TYR A 163 -17.38 1.46 0.42
N PRO A 164 -18.61 1.76 -0.07
CA PRO A 164 -19.43 2.85 0.43
C PRO A 164 -19.89 2.66 1.88
N GLN A 165 -19.77 1.45 2.43
CA GLN A 165 -20.06 1.15 3.83
C GLN A 165 -19.02 1.75 4.79
N TYR A 166 -17.86 2.17 4.30
CA TYR A 166 -16.82 2.81 5.10
C TYR A 166 -16.87 4.32 4.93
N ALA A 167 -16.92 5.05 6.04
CA ALA A 167 -16.98 6.51 6.04
C ALA A 167 -15.61 7.12 5.72
N LEU A 168 -15.16 7.01 4.45
CA LEU A 168 -13.90 7.56 3.97
C LEU A 168 -14.16 8.79 3.10
N THR A 169 -13.66 9.94 3.56
CA THR A 169 -13.70 11.23 2.84
C THR A 169 -12.36 11.47 2.17
N VAL A 170 -12.36 11.65 0.85
CA VAL A 170 -11.16 11.97 0.06
C VAL A 170 -10.95 13.46 -0.01
N LYS A 171 -9.76 13.93 0.36
CA LYS A 171 -9.31 15.31 0.20
C LYS A 171 -8.04 15.38 -0.67
N ALA A 172 -8.09 16.22 -1.69
CA ALA A 172 -6.87 16.62 -2.40
C ALA A 172 -6.13 17.64 -1.55
N GLY A 173 -4.87 17.39 -1.21
CA GLY A 173 -4.08 18.27 -0.37
C GLY A 173 -2.68 17.75 -0.09
N ASP A 174 -1.80 18.64 0.36
CA ASP A 174 -0.43 18.31 0.76
C ASP A 174 -0.40 17.96 2.25
N ALA A 175 0.12 16.78 2.59
CA ALA A 175 0.35 16.37 3.99
C ALA A 175 1.28 17.33 4.76
N LEU A 176 2.06 18.12 4.03
CA LEU A 176 2.97 19.16 4.61
C LEU A 176 2.29 20.51 4.76
N ASP A 177 1.04 20.67 4.31
CA ASP A 177 0.24 21.88 4.51
C ASP A 177 -0.74 21.68 5.67
N PRO A 178 -0.67 22.52 6.74
CA PRO A 178 -1.65 22.48 7.82
C PRO A 178 -3.10 22.75 7.35
N GLY A 179 -3.32 23.35 6.19
CA GLY A 179 -4.63 23.58 5.58
C GLY A 179 -5.27 22.34 4.95
N ALA A 180 -4.52 21.24 4.77
CA ALA A 180 -5.02 20.04 4.10
C ALA A 180 -6.18 19.35 4.84
N ALA A 181 -6.26 19.49 6.16
CA ALA A 181 -7.38 18.97 6.95
C ALA A 181 -7.64 19.86 8.16
N GLU A 182 -8.91 19.91 8.61
CA GLU A 182 -9.35 20.79 9.69
C GLU A 182 -9.81 20.02 10.94
N GLY A 183 -9.65 20.65 12.10
CA GLY A 183 -10.11 20.16 13.39
C GLY A 183 -9.12 19.23 14.08
N LEU A 184 -9.58 18.53 15.11
CA LEU A 184 -8.82 17.58 15.91
C LEU A 184 -9.19 16.16 15.51
N PHE A 185 -8.24 15.24 15.67
CA PHE A 185 -8.36 13.83 15.29
C PHE A 185 -8.10 12.93 16.49
N ASP A 186 -8.77 11.80 16.55
CA ASP A 186 -8.48 10.74 17.49
C ASP A 186 -7.20 10.00 17.09
N ALA A 187 -7.00 9.79 15.77
CA ALA A 187 -5.78 9.21 15.24
C ALA A 187 -5.28 9.97 13.99
N VAL A 188 -3.96 10.07 13.89
CA VAL A 188 -3.23 10.48 12.68
C VAL A 188 -2.35 9.33 12.26
N VAL A 189 -2.49 8.88 11.02
CA VAL A 189 -1.73 7.77 10.45
C VAL A 189 -1.12 8.17 9.12
N SER A 190 0.01 7.58 8.76
CA SER A 190 0.61 7.78 7.44
C SER A 190 1.56 6.64 7.08
N ASN A 191 1.54 6.25 5.81
CA ASN A 191 2.67 5.63 5.14
C ASN A 191 3.29 6.67 4.21
N PRO A 192 4.17 7.55 4.71
CA PRO A 192 4.71 8.66 3.93
C PRO A 192 5.87 8.19 3.05
N PRO A 193 6.27 8.95 2.03
CA PRO A 193 7.53 8.74 1.34
C PRO A 193 8.71 8.80 2.33
N TYR A 194 9.53 7.76 2.37
CA TYR A 194 10.61 7.62 3.36
C TYR A 194 11.96 7.18 2.77
N ILE A 195 12.05 6.92 1.47
CA ILE A 195 13.31 6.48 0.85
C ILE A 195 14.20 7.72 0.64
N PRO A 196 15.45 7.70 1.13
CA PRO A 196 16.41 8.75 0.83
C PRO A 196 16.59 8.94 -0.68
N ALA A 197 16.68 10.20 -1.11
CA ALA A 197 16.72 10.52 -2.54
C ALA A 197 17.89 9.84 -3.29
N GLU A 198 19.02 9.66 -2.60
CA GLU A 198 20.21 8.97 -3.13
C GLU A 198 20.03 7.45 -3.32
N GLU A 199 19.06 6.83 -2.64
CA GLU A 199 18.80 5.40 -2.73
C GLU A 199 17.84 5.04 -3.87
N LEU A 200 17.12 6.01 -4.42
CA LEU A 200 16.05 5.78 -5.41
C LEU A 200 16.55 5.07 -6.68
N GLU A 201 17.74 5.39 -7.15
CA GLU A 201 18.30 4.77 -8.35
C GLU A 201 18.73 3.31 -8.13
N GLY A 202 18.98 2.92 -6.88
CA GLY A 202 19.32 1.54 -6.49
C GLY A 202 18.12 0.61 -6.34
N LEU A 203 16.88 1.14 -6.41
CA LEU A 203 15.68 0.34 -6.23
C LEU A 203 15.47 -0.64 -7.39
N MET A 204 14.74 -1.70 -7.08
CA MET A 204 14.32 -2.69 -8.08
C MET A 204 13.62 -2.02 -9.27
N PRO A 205 13.79 -2.54 -10.49
CA PRO A 205 13.18 -1.96 -11.70
C PRO A 205 11.68 -1.74 -11.60
N GLU A 206 10.96 -2.63 -10.92
CA GLU A 206 9.53 -2.52 -10.68
C GLU A 206 9.20 -1.32 -9.79
N VAL A 207 9.92 -1.16 -8.68
CA VAL A 207 9.71 -0.06 -7.73
C VAL A 207 10.03 1.29 -8.39
N ARG A 208 11.05 1.36 -9.23
CA ARG A 208 11.37 2.57 -10.00
C ARG A 208 10.28 2.98 -11.01
N ARG A 209 9.32 2.09 -11.33
CA ARG A 209 8.14 2.42 -12.14
C ARG A 209 6.98 2.96 -11.32
N GLU A 210 7.06 2.86 -10.01
CA GLU A 210 6.09 3.49 -9.13
C GLU A 210 6.34 5.00 -9.03
N PRO A 211 5.35 5.83 -8.62
CA PRO A 211 5.52 7.28 -8.62
C PRO A 211 6.67 7.70 -7.71
N ARG A 212 7.64 8.43 -8.24
CA ARG A 212 8.77 8.94 -7.46
C ARG A 212 8.30 9.74 -6.25
N MET A 213 7.22 10.54 -6.40
CA MET A 213 6.63 11.32 -5.31
C MET A 213 6.21 10.44 -4.12
N ALA A 214 5.78 9.20 -4.36
CA ALA A 214 5.37 8.27 -3.31
C ALA A 214 6.53 7.54 -2.64
N LEU A 215 7.75 7.66 -3.18
CA LEU A 215 8.96 6.99 -2.70
C LEU A 215 9.94 7.97 -2.05
N ASP A 216 10.12 9.16 -2.65
CA ASP A 216 11.17 10.14 -2.32
C ASP A 216 10.85 10.86 -1.01
N GLY A 217 11.49 10.42 0.06
CA GLY A 217 11.44 11.03 1.39
C GLY A 217 12.45 12.16 1.62
N GLY A 218 13.16 12.62 0.57
CA GLY A 218 14.22 13.61 0.69
C GLY A 218 15.45 13.02 1.39
N ASP A 219 15.67 13.41 2.65
CA ASP A 219 16.67 12.82 3.54
C ASP A 219 16.16 11.58 4.31
N GLY A 220 15.01 11.05 3.92
CA GLY A 220 14.33 9.92 4.55
C GLY A 220 13.54 10.26 5.81
N LEU A 221 13.71 11.45 6.39
CA LEU A 221 13.02 11.88 7.62
C LEU A 221 12.15 13.13 7.46
N ARG A 222 12.11 13.71 6.27
CA ARG A 222 11.39 14.96 5.99
C ARG A 222 9.92 14.89 6.40
N PHE A 223 9.20 13.87 5.95
CA PHE A 223 7.76 13.73 6.23
C PHE A 223 7.48 13.51 7.71
N TYR A 224 8.30 12.73 8.39
CA TYR A 224 8.12 12.47 9.84
C TYR A 224 8.29 13.74 10.67
N ARG A 225 9.25 14.61 10.33
CA ARG A 225 9.42 15.90 11.00
C ARG A 225 8.18 16.79 10.83
N GLU A 226 7.66 16.85 9.62
CA GLU A 226 6.48 17.68 9.34
C GLU A 226 5.20 17.09 9.93
N ILE A 227 5.02 15.76 9.89
CA ILE A 227 3.90 15.09 10.57
C ILE A 227 3.94 15.41 12.08
N ALA A 228 5.11 15.27 12.70
CA ALA A 228 5.29 15.58 14.12
C ALA A 228 4.97 17.04 14.42
N ARG A 229 5.43 17.98 13.60
CA ARG A 229 5.24 19.42 13.80
C ARG A 229 3.79 19.89 13.54
N ILE A 230 3.15 19.37 12.49
CA ILE A 230 1.84 19.89 12.02
C ILE A 230 0.69 19.12 12.65
N TRP A 231 0.79 17.79 12.70
CA TRP A 231 -0.37 16.92 12.95
C TRP A 231 -0.42 16.36 14.36
N VAL A 232 0.72 16.20 15.05
CA VAL A 232 0.71 15.82 16.48
C VAL A 232 -0.04 16.84 17.35
N PRO A 233 0.12 18.18 17.17
CA PRO A 233 -0.69 19.15 17.89
C PRO A 233 -2.20 19.08 17.61
N ARG A 234 -2.61 18.43 16.51
CA ARG A 234 -4.03 18.24 16.12
C ARG A 234 -4.64 16.92 16.58
N LEU A 235 -3.91 16.13 17.33
CA LEU A 235 -4.51 15.03 18.05
C LEU A 235 -5.38 15.52 19.19
N GLN A 236 -6.49 14.83 19.47
CA GLN A 236 -7.22 14.99 20.74
C GLN A 236 -6.30 14.64 21.92
N PRO A 237 -6.56 15.13 23.14
CA PRO A 237 -5.94 14.57 24.33
C PRO A 237 -6.13 13.05 24.38
N GLY A 238 -5.07 12.29 24.64
CA GLY A 238 -5.07 10.83 24.52
C GLY A 238 -5.15 10.32 23.09
N GLY A 239 -4.96 11.17 22.07
CA GLY A 239 -4.98 10.77 20.66
C GLY A 239 -3.72 10.00 20.23
N PHE A 240 -3.81 9.30 19.11
CA PHE A 240 -2.82 8.36 18.61
C PHE A 240 -2.16 8.85 17.32
N CYS A 241 -0.84 8.77 17.24
CA CYS A 241 -0.11 8.96 16.00
C CYS A 241 0.67 7.70 15.64
N ALA A 242 0.56 7.22 14.42
CA ALA A 242 1.35 6.10 13.93
C ALA A 242 1.80 6.31 12.50
N VAL A 243 3.04 5.93 12.19
CA VAL A 243 3.59 6.01 10.84
C VAL A 243 4.33 4.72 10.48
N GLU A 244 4.24 4.33 9.20
CA GLU A 244 5.16 3.34 8.65
C GLU A 244 6.55 3.95 8.51
N VAL A 245 7.59 3.13 8.72
CA VAL A 245 8.99 3.57 8.63
C VAL A 245 9.84 2.65 7.77
N GLY A 246 10.83 3.22 7.11
CA GLY A 246 11.86 2.48 6.41
C GLY A 246 12.81 1.76 7.36
N VAL A 247 13.58 0.82 6.83
CA VAL A 247 14.57 0.06 7.58
C VAL A 247 15.56 1.01 8.26
N GLY A 248 15.77 0.84 9.57
CA GLY A 248 16.72 1.64 10.36
C GLY A 248 16.23 3.04 10.77
N GLN A 249 15.01 3.46 10.37
CA GLN A 249 14.50 4.80 10.68
C GLN A 249 13.74 4.88 12.02
N ALA A 250 13.33 3.76 12.60
CA ALA A 250 12.43 3.72 13.76
C ALA A 250 12.95 4.53 14.97
N ALA A 251 14.22 4.44 15.29
CA ALA A 251 14.82 5.16 16.42
C ALA A 251 14.75 6.70 16.22
N ALA A 252 15.05 7.18 15.01
CA ALA A 252 15.00 8.60 14.67
C ALA A 252 13.56 9.12 14.70
N VAL A 253 12.61 8.38 14.14
CA VAL A 253 11.19 8.74 14.16
C VAL A 253 10.63 8.73 15.58
N ALA A 254 10.99 7.75 16.40
CA ALA A 254 10.63 7.72 17.83
C ALA A 254 11.17 8.95 18.61
N ALA A 255 12.37 9.42 18.29
CA ALA A 255 12.93 10.63 18.87
C ALA A 255 12.15 11.88 18.45
N LEU A 256 11.76 11.99 17.17
CA LEU A 256 10.93 13.08 16.66
C LEU A 256 9.55 13.12 17.36
N PHE A 257 8.94 11.97 17.56
CA PHE A 257 7.63 11.86 18.22
C PHE A 257 7.71 12.26 19.69
N ARG A 258 8.75 11.84 20.42
CA ARG A 258 8.98 12.31 21.80
C ARG A 258 9.19 13.82 21.86
N ALA A 259 9.98 14.38 20.96
CA ALA A 259 10.23 15.81 20.88
C ALA A 259 8.95 16.61 20.56
N ALA A 260 8.00 16.01 19.83
CA ALA A 260 6.69 16.59 19.55
C ALA A 260 5.68 16.41 20.71
N GLY A 261 6.08 15.80 21.83
CA GLY A 261 5.25 15.65 23.02
C GLY A 261 4.38 14.39 23.02
N LEU A 262 4.71 13.38 22.22
CA LEU A 262 4.07 12.07 22.32
C LEU A 262 4.74 11.21 23.38
N ASP A 263 3.92 10.52 24.18
CA ASP A 263 4.34 9.54 25.20
C ASP A 263 4.10 8.09 24.72
N ALA A 264 4.56 7.14 25.52
CA ALA A 264 4.39 5.69 25.34
C ALA A 264 4.74 5.23 23.90
N ILE A 265 5.87 5.73 23.40
CA ILE A 265 6.32 5.40 22.05
C ILE A 265 6.57 3.89 21.92
N THR A 266 5.95 3.30 20.93
CA THR A 266 6.08 1.89 20.58
C THR A 266 6.63 1.71 19.18
N VAL A 267 7.33 0.59 18.96
CA VAL A 267 7.83 0.18 17.65
C VAL A 267 7.32 -1.24 17.39
N ARG A 268 6.59 -1.41 16.29
CA ARG A 268 6.12 -2.75 15.87
C ARG A 268 6.97 -3.26 14.72
N ARG A 269 7.17 -4.58 14.72
CA ARG A 269 7.96 -5.30 13.70
C ARG A 269 7.03 -6.13 12.83
N ASP A 270 7.39 -6.26 11.55
CA ASP A 270 6.76 -7.20 10.64
C ASP A 270 7.11 -8.67 10.99
N LEU A 271 6.54 -9.61 10.26
CA LEU A 271 6.80 -11.05 10.45
C LEU A 271 8.27 -11.45 10.19
N GLY A 272 9.01 -10.63 9.45
CA GLY A 272 10.45 -10.77 9.23
C GLY A 272 11.31 -10.19 10.35
N GLY A 273 10.70 -9.58 11.38
CA GLY A 273 11.40 -8.93 12.49
C GLY A 273 11.91 -7.52 12.18
N ILE A 274 11.54 -6.94 11.04
CA ILE A 274 11.94 -5.59 10.63
C ILE A 274 11.00 -4.58 11.26
N GLU A 275 11.55 -3.49 11.81
CA GLU A 275 10.78 -2.38 12.37
C GLU A 275 10.01 -1.66 11.26
N ARG A 276 8.66 -1.59 11.38
CA ARG A 276 7.79 -1.06 10.36
C ARG A 276 6.87 0.06 10.82
N VAL A 277 6.47 0.07 12.08
CA VAL A 277 5.55 1.07 12.58
C VAL A 277 6.10 1.70 13.85
N VAL A 278 6.15 3.03 13.88
CA VAL A 278 6.39 3.82 15.08
C VAL A 278 5.09 4.51 15.46
N ALA A 279 4.70 4.36 16.71
CA ALA A 279 3.47 4.96 17.24
C ALA A 279 3.68 5.60 18.61
N GLY A 280 2.84 6.56 18.95
CA GLY A 280 2.83 7.22 20.25
C GLY A 280 1.49 7.89 20.53
N PHE A 281 1.31 8.38 21.75
CA PHE A 281 0.08 8.96 22.23
C PHE A 281 0.30 10.40 22.69
N ARG A 282 -0.64 11.28 22.34
CA ARG A 282 -0.70 12.59 22.95
C ARG A 282 -1.15 12.45 24.42
N PRO A 283 -0.47 13.00 25.41
CA PRO A 283 -0.94 13.01 26.79
C PRO A 283 -2.38 13.53 26.92
N ALA A 284 -3.10 13.04 27.95
CA ALA A 284 -4.49 13.44 28.22
C ALA A 284 -4.59 14.88 28.74
#